data_bb7a1d7062d71e6f42ceaf7287c36beb
#
_entry.id   bb7a1d7062d71e6f42ceaf7287c36beb
#
_cell.length_a   1.000
_cell.length_b   1.000
_cell.length_c   1.000
_cell.angle_alpha   90.00
_cell.angle_beta   90.00
_cell.angle_gamma   90.00
#
_symmetry.space_group_name_H-M   'P 1'
#
loop_
_entity.id
_entity.type
_entity.pdbx_description
1 polymer ?
#
loop_
_entity_poly.entity_id
_entity_poly.type
_entity_poly.pdbx_seq_one_letter_code
_entity_poly.pdbx_strand_id
1 'polypeptide(L)'
;MLAATWLELCKGAEEIQEFDRAFNEYQQLAQAYPADRQGLTAQLSAARLCLKRLNRPQDALALYQAAAGSPVPHLDWDPHIRAGIKDARAAMSRGNTVAAGAQ
;
A
#
# COMPACT_ATOMS: atom_id res chain seq x y z
N MET A 1 14.26 -16.68 2.72
CA MET A 1 13.25 -16.76 1.65
C MET A 1 13.54 -15.71 0.60
N LEU A 2 13.45 -16.08 -0.67
CA LEU A 2 13.64 -15.11 -1.76
C LEU A 2 12.48 -14.11 -1.78
N ALA A 3 12.78 -12.86 -2.15
CA ALA A 3 11.78 -11.80 -2.18
C ALA A 3 10.60 -12.17 -3.09
N ALA A 4 10.86 -12.72 -4.27
CA ALA A 4 9.80 -13.12 -5.20
C ALA A 4 8.89 -14.19 -4.62
N THR A 5 9.47 -15.18 -3.92
CA THR A 5 8.69 -16.24 -3.27
C THR A 5 7.83 -15.66 -2.15
N TRP A 6 8.41 -14.76 -1.36
CA TRP A 6 7.68 -14.10 -0.28
C TRP A 6 6.51 -13.29 -0.84
N LEU A 7 6.73 -12.59 -1.96
CA LEU A 7 5.67 -11.81 -2.61
C LEU A 7 4.50 -12.70 -3.02
N GLU A 8 4.80 -13.90 -3.56
CA GLU A 8 3.74 -14.84 -3.94
C GLU A 8 2.94 -15.32 -2.72
N LEU A 9 3.60 -15.52 -1.58
CA LEU A 9 2.90 -15.90 -0.34
C LEU A 9 1.99 -14.77 0.14
N CYS A 10 2.44 -13.52 0.02
CA CYS A 10 1.62 -12.36 0.36
C CYS A 10 0.37 -12.30 -0.52
N LYS A 11 0.54 -12.52 -1.81
CA LYS A 11 -0.58 -12.55 -2.76
C LYS A 11 -1.56 -13.66 -2.43
N GLY A 12 -1.04 -14.83 -2.04
CA GLY A 12 -1.89 -15.94 -1.62
C GLY A 12 -2.76 -15.60 -0.42
N ALA A 13 -2.21 -14.92 0.58
CA ALA A 13 -2.97 -14.47 1.74
C ALA A 13 -4.06 -13.47 1.33
N GLU A 14 -3.75 -12.60 0.38
CA GLU A 14 -4.72 -11.64 -0.14
C GLU A 14 -5.86 -12.35 -0.88
N GLU A 15 -5.54 -13.36 -1.68
CA GLU A 15 -6.53 -14.12 -2.45
C GLU A 15 -7.55 -14.82 -1.56
N ILE A 16 -7.13 -15.32 -0.40
CA ILE A 16 -8.04 -15.95 0.56
C ILE A 16 -8.65 -14.93 1.52
N GLN A 17 -8.51 -13.64 1.22
CA GLN A 17 -9.12 -12.54 1.93
C GLN A 17 -8.63 -12.37 3.37
N GLU A 18 -7.44 -12.85 3.69
CA GLU A 18 -6.77 -12.57 4.96
C GLU A 18 -6.01 -11.24 4.81
N PHE A 19 -6.76 -10.14 4.75
CA PHE A 19 -6.21 -8.85 4.38
C PHE A 19 -5.25 -8.26 5.41
N ASP A 20 -5.54 -8.43 6.70
CA ASP A 20 -4.61 -7.96 7.75
C ASP A 20 -3.31 -8.73 7.70
N ARG A 21 -3.37 -10.03 7.51
CA ARG A 21 -2.18 -10.86 7.38
C ARG A 21 -1.39 -10.48 6.14
N ALA A 22 -2.08 -10.34 5.00
CA ALA A 22 -1.44 -9.94 3.75
C ALA A 22 -0.74 -8.58 3.91
N PHE A 23 -1.41 -7.62 4.52
CA PHE A 23 -0.84 -6.30 4.77
C PHE A 23 0.44 -6.40 5.61
N ASN A 24 0.41 -7.13 6.71
CA ASN A 24 1.57 -7.28 7.57
C ASN A 24 2.74 -7.94 6.83
N GLU A 25 2.46 -8.98 6.06
CA GLU A 25 3.49 -9.67 5.28
C GLU A 25 4.08 -8.77 4.19
N TYR A 26 3.23 -8.01 3.49
CA TYR A 26 3.71 -7.06 2.49
C TYR A 26 4.62 -6.01 3.13
N GLN A 27 4.25 -5.50 4.30
CA GLN A 27 5.09 -4.52 4.99
C GLN A 27 6.44 -5.09 5.40
N GLN A 28 6.45 -6.32 5.92
CA GLN A 28 7.70 -6.98 6.31
C GLN A 28 8.60 -7.19 5.10
N LEU A 29 8.03 -7.60 3.97
CA LEU A 29 8.78 -7.78 2.74
C LEU A 29 9.37 -6.44 2.27
N ALA A 30 8.59 -5.38 2.29
CA ALA A 30 9.07 -4.06 1.90
C ALA A 30 10.22 -3.58 2.78
N GLN A 31 10.14 -3.84 4.08
CA GLN A 31 11.18 -3.44 5.02
C GLN A 31 12.44 -4.29 4.87
N ALA A 32 12.29 -5.57 4.54
CA ALA A 32 13.43 -6.47 4.36
C ALA A 32 14.18 -6.20 3.06
N TYR A 33 13.51 -5.69 2.03
CA TYR A 33 14.09 -5.46 0.71
C TYR A 33 13.83 -4.03 0.23
N PRO A 34 14.31 -3.02 0.96
CA PRO A 34 13.96 -1.62 0.65
C PRO A 34 14.54 -1.10 -0.65
N ALA A 35 15.60 -1.73 -1.17
CA ALA A 35 16.24 -1.32 -2.42
C ALA A 35 15.88 -2.24 -3.59
N ASP A 36 14.95 -3.17 -3.40
CA ASP A 36 14.55 -4.17 -4.37
C ASP A 36 13.18 -3.83 -4.93
N ARG A 37 12.98 -4.08 -6.23
CA ARG A 37 11.69 -3.85 -6.86
C ARG A 37 10.57 -4.69 -6.22
N GLN A 38 10.90 -5.88 -5.73
CA GLN A 38 9.92 -6.72 -5.02
C GLN A 38 9.45 -6.04 -3.73
N GLY A 39 10.37 -5.38 -3.02
CA GLY A 39 10.02 -4.60 -1.83
C GLY A 39 9.10 -3.42 -2.17
N LEU A 40 9.38 -2.73 -3.27
CA LEU A 40 8.53 -1.63 -3.73
C LEU A 40 7.14 -2.14 -4.11
N THR A 41 7.08 -3.24 -4.84
CA THR A 41 5.81 -3.87 -5.21
C THR A 41 4.99 -4.22 -3.96
N ALA A 42 5.66 -4.79 -2.94
CA ALA A 42 5.01 -5.12 -1.68
C ALA A 42 4.47 -3.87 -0.98
N GLN A 43 5.24 -2.79 -0.98
CA GLN A 43 4.81 -1.53 -0.38
C GLN A 43 3.57 -0.97 -1.06
N LEU A 44 3.54 -1.01 -2.39
CA LEU A 44 2.38 -0.54 -3.16
C LEU A 44 1.16 -1.44 -2.93
N SER A 45 1.38 -2.75 -2.80
CA SER A 45 0.30 -3.69 -2.49
C SER A 45 -0.27 -3.44 -1.10
N ALA A 46 0.60 -3.17 -0.11
CA ALA A 46 0.17 -2.82 1.24
C ALA A 46 -0.67 -1.53 1.22
N ALA A 47 -0.23 -0.53 0.45
CA ALA A 47 -0.96 0.74 0.31
C ALA A 47 -2.35 0.50 -0.28
N ARG A 48 -2.42 -0.31 -1.32
CA ARG A 48 -3.70 -0.64 -1.97
C ARG A 48 -4.65 -1.34 -1.00
N LEU A 49 -4.15 -2.28 -0.21
CA LEU A 49 -4.96 -2.96 0.79
C LEU A 49 -5.50 -1.99 1.84
N CYS A 50 -4.67 -1.07 2.32
CA CYS A 50 -5.11 -0.05 3.26
C CYS A 50 -6.25 0.78 2.68
N LEU A 51 -6.15 1.14 1.41
CA LEU A 51 -7.14 1.99 0.76
C LEU A 51 -8.43 1.23 0.43
N LYS A 52 -8.32 0.00 -0.09
CA LYS A 52 -9.45 -0.71 -0.68
C LYS A 52 -10.12 -1.70 0.27
N ARG A 53 -9.38 -2.24 1.24
CA ARG A 53 -9.87 -3.34 2.08
C ARG A 53 -9.86 -3.06 3.58
N LEU A 54 -8.86 -2.33 4.06
CA LEU A 54 -8.66 -2.13 5.50
C LEU A 54 -9.23 -0.81 6.01
N ASN A 55 -9.70 0.03 5.13
CA ASN A 55 -10.25 1.34 5.47
C ASN A 55 -9.26 2.19 6.26
N ARG A 56 -8.01 2.22 5.81
CA ARG A 56 -6.91 2.97 6.42
C ARG A 56 -6.31 3.95 5.41
N PRO A 57 -7.05 4.97 4.97
CA PRO A 57 -6.54 5.86 3.92
C PRO A 57 -5.31 6.65 4.35
N GLN A 58 -5.16 6.96 5.64
CA GLN A 58 -3.98 7.65 6.14
C GLN A 58 -2.72 6.81 5.97
N ASP A 59 -2.81 5.52 6.31
CA ASP A 59 -1.70 4.60 6.13
C ASP A 59 -1.39 4.40 4.65
N ALA A 60 -2.43 4.31 3.82
CA ALA A 60 -2.27 4.20 2.37
C ALA A 60 -1.52 5.42 1.82
N LEU A 61 -1.90 6.62 2.25
CA LEU A 61 -1.25 7.84 1.81
C LEU A 61 0.24 7.84 2.17
N ALA A 62 0.56 7.47 3.41
CA ALA A 62 1.96 7.42 3.86
C ALA A 62 2.77 6.43 3.03
N LEU A 63 2.21 5.26 2.73
CA LEU A 63 2.89 4.24 1.94
C LEU A 63 3.10 4.67 0.49
N TYR A 64 2.10 5.30 -0.12
CA TYR A 64 2.24 5.82 -1.49
C TYR A 64 3.25 6.96 -1.55
N GLN A 65 3.26 7.86 -0.58
CA GLN A 65 4.22 8.95 -0.54
C GLN A 65 5.65 8.43 -0.36
N ALA A 66 5.84 7.44 0.49
CA ALA A 66 7.14 6.80 0.66
C ALA A 66 7.59 6.11 -0.62
N ALA A 67 6.66 5.49 -1.35
CA ALA A 67 6.97 4.86 -2.64
C ALA A 67 7.41 5.89 -3.68
N ALA A 68 6.77 7.05 -3.68
CA ALA A 68 7.14 8.13 -4.60
C ALA A 68 8.58 8.60 -4.38
N GLY A 69 9.08 8.51 -3.14
CA GLY A 69 10.45 8.88 -2.81
C GLY A 69 11.44 7.72 -2.85
N SER A 70 11.03 6.54 -3.30
CA SER A 70 11.89 5.36 -3.32
C SER A 70 13.07 5.53 -4.28
N PRO A 71 14.29 5.05 -3.90
CA PRO A 71 15.42 5.02 -4.82
C PRO A 71 15.31 3.94 -5.90
N VAL A 72 14.38 2.99 -5.74
CA VAL A 72 14.12 1.96 -6.76
C VAL A 72 13.47 2.63 -7.97
N PRO A 73 13.95 2.38 -9.21
CA PRO A 73 13.30 2.95 -10.38
C PRO A 73 11.83 2.56 -10.46
N HIS A 74 10.96 3.58 -10.63
CA HIS A 74 9.51 3.34 -10.60
C HIS A 74 8.71 4.21 -11.57
N LEU A 75 9.32 4.62 -12.70
CA LEU A 75 8.62 5.45 -13.67
C LEU A 75 7.31 4.80 -14.15
N ASP A 76 7.34 3.50 -14.35
CA ASP A 76 6.17 2.74 -14.76
C ASP A 76 5.08 2.69 -13.68
N TRP A 77 5.45 2.87 -12.41
CA TRP A 77 4.51 2.91 -11.30
C TRP A 77 4.00 4.32 -10.98
N ASP A 78 4.63 5.37 -11.51
CA ASP A 78 4.31 6.74 -11.15
C ASP A 78 2.82 7.09 -11.33
N PRO A 79 2.17 6.74 -12.44
CA PRO A 79 0.73 7.00 -12.56
C PRO A 79 -0.09 6.31 -11.49
N HIS A 80 0.28 5.08 -11.15
CA HIS A 80 -0.39 4.31 -10.09
C HIS A 80 -0.19 4.97 -8.72
N ILE A 81 1.04 5.40 -8.44
CA ILE A 81 1.36 6.07 -7.17
C ILE A 81 0.57 7.38 -7.04
N ARG A 82 0.55 8.19 -8.10
CA ARG A 82 -0.20 9.45 -8.08
C ARG A 82 -1.70 9.22 -7.89
N ALA A 83 -2.25 8.23 -8.58
CA ALA A 83 -3.66 7.87 -8.44
C ALA A 83 -3.95 7.41 -7.01
N GLY A 84 -3.06 6.61 -6.44
CA GLY A 84 -3.20 6.14 -5.06
C GLY A 84 -3.19 7.29 -4.05
N ILE A 85 -2.29 8.24 -4.21
CA ILE A 85 -2.22 9.42 -3.35
C ILE A 85 -3.52 10.23 -3.45
N LYS A 86 -3.99 10.45 -4.66
CA LYS A 86 -5.24 11.17 -4.89
C LYS A 86 -6.42 10.46 -4.23
N ASP A 87 -6.52 9.16 -4.43
CA ASP A 87 -7.61 8.36 -3.88
C ASP A 87 -7.56 8.32 -2.36
N ALA A 88 -6.37 8.21 -1.77
CA ALA A 88 -6.21 8.19 -0.33
C ALA A 88 -6.63 9.54 0.28
N ARG A 89 -6.22 10.65 -0.35
CA ARG A 89 -6.62 11.99 0.10
C ARG A 89 -8.12 12.19 0.00
N ALA A 90 -8.73 11.71 -1.09
CA ALA A 90 -10.18 11.79 -1.27
C ALA A 90 -10.92 10.98 -0.20
N ALA A 91 -10.42 9.80 0.13
CA ALA A 91 -11.00 8.97 1.18
C ALA A 91 -10.90 9.63 2.56
N MET A 92 -9.76 10.25 2.87
CA MET A 92 -9.57 10.98 4.11
C MET A 92 -10.52 12.18 4.19
N SER A 93 -10.66 12.89 3.08
CA SER A 93 -11.53 14.06 3.00
C SER A 93 -13.00 13.67 3.22
N ARG A 94 -13.43 12.55 2.63
CA ARG A 94 -14.79 12.03 2.84
C ARG A 94 -15.01 11.67 4.30
N GLY A 95 -14.03 11.04 4.93
CA GLY A 95 -14.11 10.70 6.35
C GLY A 95 -14.22 11.94 7.23
N ASN A 96 -13.40 12.95 6.93
CA ASN A 96 -13.42 14.21 7.65
C ASN A 96 -14.74 14.94 7.45
N THR A 97 -15.28 14.94 6.23
CA THR A 97 -16.55 15.56 5.92
C THR A 97 -17.69 14.91 6.70
N VAL A 98 -17.69 13.59 6.75
CA VAL A 98 -18.68 12.85 7.52
C VAL A 98 -18.57 13.18 9.01
N ALA A 99 -17.35 13.21 9.55
CA ALA A 99 -17.13 13.56 10.94
C ALA A 99 -17.59 15.00 11.23
N ALA A 100 -17.28 15.93 10.36
CA ALA A 100 -17.70 17.33 10.51
C ALA A 100 -19.22 17.44 10.39
N GLY A 101 -19.83 16.69 9.48
CA GLY A 101 -21.27 16.70 9.29
C GLY A 101 -22.03 16.10 10.47
N ALA A 102 -21.39 15.22 11.24
CA ALA A 102 -21.99 14.62 12.40
C ALA A 102 -22.03 15.54 13.61
N GLN A 103 -21.30 16.63 13.53
CA GLN A 103 -21.26 17.62 14.58
C GLN A 103 -22.34 18.67 14.38
#